data_73bac8a480ffa5c469049afdeeed68fe
#
_entry.id   73bac8a480ffa5c469049afdeeed68fe
#
_cell.length_a   1.000
_cell.length_b   1.000
_cell.length_c   1.000
_cell.angle_alpha   90.00
_cell.angle_beta   90.00
_cell.angle_gamma   90.00
#
_symmetry.space_group_name_H-M   'P 1'
#
loop_
_entity.id
_entity.type
_entity.pdbx_description
1 polymer ?
#
loop_
_entity_poly.entity_id
_entity_poly.type
_entity_poly.pdbx_seq_one_letter_code
_entity_poly.pdbx_strand_id
1 'polypeptide(L)'
;MITKKDLDSLYEWARGTEFPLRNERITSKYMGYGLKICHIKLHKLYSNKELSKSVIDIIENEDVLGVYFLSYPPNMTARPHRDYNPHHQPYKRIQIPTKVEDGYIEWTATGERVYWEEGKPEIFNVEEEHQGANNSNTRMEFLYVDIKLDTIVEYE
;
A
#
# COMPACT_ATOMS: atom_id res chain seq x y z
N MET A 1 7.33 17.04 0.30
CA MET A 1 7.65 16.30 1.53
C MET A 1 6.37 15.70 2.10
N ILE A 2 6.47 14.48 2.59
CA ILE A 2 5.36 13.79 3.28
C ILE A 2 5.78 13.61 4.74
N THR A 3 4.97 14.10 5.65
CA THR A 3 5.27 14.09 7.08
C THR A 3 4.63 12.92 7.81
N LYS A 4 5.09 12.64 9.03
CA LYS A 4 4.45 11.65 9.90
C LYS A 4 2.96 11.96 10.12
N LYS A 5 2.62 13.24 10.28
CA LYS A 5 1.23 13.68 10.44
C LYS A 5 0.40 13.33 9.20
N ASP A 6 0.97 13.49 8.00
CA ASP A 6 0.30 13.11 6.75
C ASP A 6 0.03 11.61 6.72
N LEU A 7 1.00 10.79 7.10
CA LEU A 7 0.85 9.34 7.14
C LEU A 7 -0.20 8.89 8.17
N ASP A 8 -0.21 9.52 9.34
CA ASP A 8 -1.22 9.25 10.37
C ASP A 8 -2.62 9.62 9.88
N SER A 9 -2.77 10.74 9.17
CA SER A 9 -4.04 11.17 8.59
C SER A 9 -4.53 10.20 7.52
N LEU A 10 -3.65 9.72 6.67
CA LEU A 10 -3.97 8.71 5.65
C LEU A 10 -4.39 7.38 6.29
N TYR A 11 -3.69 6.95 7.32
CA TYR A 11 -4.03 5.73 8.06
C TYR A 11 -5.43 5.82 8.69
N GLU A 12 -5.71 6.89 9.42
CA GLU A 12 -7.02 7.07 10.08
C GLU A 12 -8.16 7.14 9.06
N TRP A 13 -7.94 7.81 7.95
CA TRP A 13 -8.91 7.85 6.87
C TRP A 13 -9.14 6.47 6.25
N ALA A 14 -8.06 5.77 5.90
CA ALA A 14 -8.15 4.51 5.18
C ALA A 14 -8.79 3.41 6.03
N ARG A 15 -8.45 3.34 7.32
CA ARG A 15 -9.01 2.32 8.21
C ARG A 15 -10.52 2.46 8.44
N GLY A 16 -11.05 3.66 8.29
CA GLY A 16 -12.47 3.98 8.49
C GLY A 16 -13.29 4.05 7.21
N THR A 17 -12.68 3.76 6.06
CA THR A 17 -13.34 3.92 4.76
C THR A 17 -13.60 2.55 4.11
N GLU A 18 -14.81 2.36 3.59
CA GLU A 18 -15.10 1.22 2.71
C GLU A 18 -14.76 1.60 1.27
N PHE A 19 -13.83 0.85 0.69
CA PHE A 19 -13.42 1.07 -0.69
C PHE A 19 -14.08 0.06 -1.64
N PRO A 20 -14.43 0.47 -2.88
CA PRO A 20 -14.97 -0.44 -3.89
C PRO A 20 -13.85 -1.33 -4.43
N LEU A 21 -13.64 -2.47 -3.80
CA LEU A 21 -12.58 -3.42 -4.15
C LEU A 21 -12.99 -4.28 -5.34
N ARG A 22 -12.03 -4.50 -6.25
CA ARG A 22 -12.18 -5.37 -7.41
C ARG A 22 -11.14 -6.47 -7.39
N ASN A 23 -11.46 -7.62 -7.96
CA ASN A 23 -10.47 -8.66 -8.17
C ASN A 23 -9.39 -8.18 -9.15
N GLU A 24 -8.13 -8.30 -8.73
CA GLU A 24 -7.01 -7.93 -9.56
C GLU A 24 -6.51 -9.15 -10.34
N ARG A 25 -6.70 -9.15 -11.65
CA ARG A 25 -6.36 -10.29 -12.51
C ARG A 25 -4.87 -10.39 -12.82
N ILE A 26 -4.22 -9.26 -13.04
CA ILE A 26 -2.80 -9.24 -13.44
C ILE A 26 -1.91 -9.58 -12.25
N THR A 27 -2.16 -8.92 -11.12
CA THR A 27 -1.39 -9.16 -9.90
C THR A 27 -1.72 -10.52 -9.28
N SER A 28 -2.95 -11.00 -9.41
CA SER A 28 -3.35 -12.33 -8.93
C SER A 28 -2.58 -13.46 -9.61
N LYS A 29 -2.16 -13.27 -10.85
CA LYS A 29 -1.33 -14.23 -11.55
C LYS A 29 0.03 -14.45 -10.89
N TYR A 30 0.58 -13.39 -10.27
CA TYR A 30 1.90 -13.40 -9.62
C TYR A 30 1.81 -13.58 -8.11
N MET A 31 0.76 -13.09 -7.49
CA MET A 31 0.62 -13.00 -6.03
C MET A 31 -0.42 -13.96 -5.43
N GLY A 32 -1.09 -14.75 -6.27
CA GLY A 32 -2.15 -15.66 -5.82
C GLY A 32 -3.55 -15.11 -6.03
N TYR A 33 -4.51 -16.01 -6.13
CA TYR A 33 -5.91 -15.66 -6.37
C TYR A 33 -6.54 -15.00 -5.14
N GLY A 34 -7.44 -14.04 -5.38
CA GLY A 34 -8.22 -13.40 -4.33
C GLY A 34 -7.68 -12.06 -3.86
N LEU A 35 -6.58 -11.56 -4.44
CA LEU A 35 -6.16 -10.18 -4.22
C LEU A 35 -7.22 -9.24 -4.77
N LYS A 36 -7.63 -8.26 -3.97
CA LYS A 36 -8.56 -7.21 -4.36
C LYS A 36 -7.88 -5.86 -4.27
N ILE A 37 -8.18 -4.98 -5.21
CA ILE A 37 -7.56 -3.66 -5.31
C ILE A 37 -8.57 -2.57 -5.62
N CYS A 38 -8.25 -1.36 -5.18
CA CYS A 38 -8.98 -0.14 -5.51
C CYS A 38 -7.96 0.94 -5.87
N HIS A 39 -8.09 1.53 -7.06
CA HIS A 39 -7.23 2.63 -7.52
C HIS A 39 -7.84 3.96 -7.08
N ILE A 40 -7.42 4.47 -5.93
CA ILE A 40 -8.03 5.63 -5.29
C ILE A 40 -7.75 6.92 -6.06
N LYS A 41 -6.48 7.19 -6.36
CA LYS A 41 -6.10 8.44 -7.05
C LYS A 41 -6.60 8.47 -8.49
N LEU A 42 -6.45 7.37 -9.22
CA LEU A 42 -6.87 7.25 -10.62
C LEU A 42 -8.36 7.52 -10.79
N HIS A 43 -9.19 6.99 -9.91
CA HIS A 43 -10.65 7.13 -9.98
C HIS A 43 -11.20 8.23 -9.08
N LYS A 44 -10.33 9.04 -8.48
CA LYS A 44 -10.70 10.19 -7.61
C LYS A 44 -11.68 9.81 -6.50
N LEU A 45 -11.46 8.66 -5.88
CA LEU A 45 -12.35 8.15 -4.82
C LEU A 45 -12.21 8.91 -3.50
N TYR A 46 -11.31 9.89 -3.44
CA TYR A 46 -11.10 10.79 -2.32
C TYR A 46 -11.91 12.09 -2.41
N SER A 47 -12.66 12.30 -3.47
CA SER A 47 -13.39 13.56 -3.71
C SER A 47 -14.70 13.69 -2.93
N ASN A 48 -14.94 12.81 -1.96
CA ASN A 48 -16.09 12.89 -1.07
C ASN A 48 -15.97 14.15 -0.18
N LYS A 49 -17.06 14.93 -0.08
CA LYS A 49 -17.12 16.18 0.69
C LYS A 49 -16.84 16.03 2.20
N GLU A 50 -16.93 14.81 2.72
CA GLU A 50 -16.65 14.50 4.12
C GLU A 50 -15.16 14.29 4.42
N LEU A 51 -14.31 14.23 3.40
CA LEU A 51 -12.87 14.07 3.59
C LEU A 51 -12.25 15.35 4.12
N SER A 52 -11.35 15.19 5.08
CA SER A 52 -10.55 16.32 5.53
C SER A 52 -9.71 16.86 4.37
N LYS A 53 -9.58 18.17 4.30
CA LYS A 53 -8.75 18.84 3.30
C LYS A 53 -7.32 18.29 3.29
N SER A 54 -6.79 17.92 4.46
CA SER A 54 -5.43 17.39 4.58
C SER A 54 -5.24 16.09 3.78
N VAL A 55 -6.21 15.18 3.81
CA VAL A 55 -6.14 13.93 3.03
C VAL A 55 -6.19 14.22 1.53
N ILE A 56 -7.08 15.11 1.11
CA ILE A 56 -7.20 15.50 -0.30
C ILE A 56 -5.88 16.13 -0.78
N ASP A 57 -5.31 17.03 -0.01
CA ASP A 57 -4.06 17.72 -0.35
C ASP A 57 -2.89 16.74 -0.49
N ILE A 58 -2.83 15.71 0.37
CA ILE A 58 -1.80 14.66 0.26
C ILE A 58 -1.97 13.87 -1.03
N ILE A 59 -3.17 13.39 -1.30
CA ILE A 59 -3.45 12.55 -2.48
C ILE A 59 -3.23 13.33 -3.78
N GLU A 60 -3.61 14.60 -3.80
CA GLU A 60 -3.47 15.47 -4.98
C GLU A 60 -2.07 16.05 -5.14
N ASN A 61 -1.17 15.85 -4.18
CA ASN A 61 0.22 16.30 -4.31
C ASN A 61 0.85 15.68 -5.56
N GLU A 62 1.55 16.50 -6.35
CA GLU A 62 2.18 16.05 -7.61
C GLU A 62 3.28 15.00 -7.42
N ASP A 63 3.87 14.91 -6.22
CA ASP A 63 4.87 13.89 -5.89
C ASP A 63 4.23 12.52 -5.61
N VAL A 64 2.92 12.48 -5.39
CA VAL A 64 2.16 11.24 -5.21
C VAL A 64 1.71 10.73 -6.57
N LEU A 65 2.29 9.63 -7.03
CA LEU A 65 2.04 9.06 -8.34
C LEU A 65 0.83 8.13 -8.38
N GLY A 66 0.52 7.51 -7.27
CA GLY A 66 -0.62 6.60 -7.16
C GLY A 66 -1.01 6.36 -5.71
N VAL A 67 -2.27 6.06 -5.50
CA VAL A 67 -2.81 5.67 -4.20
C VAL A 67 -3.74 4.49 -4.42
N TYR A 68 -3.49 3.40 -3.68
CA TYR A 68 -4.22 2.15 -3.83
C TYR A 68 -4.63 1.61 -2.48
N PHE A 69 -5.77 0.94 -2.44
CA PHE A 69 -6.15 0.13 -1.29
C PHE A 69 -6.19 -1.33 -1.73
N LEU A 70 -5.55 -2.21 -0.96
CA LEU A 70 -5.43 -3.61 -1.29
C LEU A 70 -5.94 -4.48 -0.16
N SER A 71 -6.58 -5.60 -0.54
CA SER A 71 -7.04 -6.61 0.39
C SER A 71 -6.51 -7.97 -0.04
N TYR A 72 -5.72 -8.58 0.82
CA TYR A 72 -5.11 -9.89 0.60
C TYR A 72 -5.93 -10.98 1.29
N PRO A 73 -6.11 -12.14 0.62
CA PRO A 73 -6.86 -13.24 1.22
C PRO A 73 -6.13 -13.87 2.42
N PRO A 74 -6.87 -14.59 3.27
CA PRO A 74 -6.28 -15.37 4.37
C PRO A 74 -5.31 -16.43 3.86
N ASN A 75 -4.32 -16.76 4.68
CA ASN A 75 -3.39 -17.88 4.44
C ASN A 75 -2.72 -17.84 3.07
N MET A 76 -2.39 -16.63 2.62
CA MET A 76 -1.75 -16.42 1.31
C MET A 76 -0.27 -16.09 1.49
N THR A 77 0.57 -16.75 0.68
CA THR A 77 1.96 -16.35 0.51
C THR A 77 2.16 -15.98 -0.96
N ALA A 78 2.55 -14.73 -1.20
CA ALA A 78 2.89 -14.27 -2.53
C ALA A 78 4.22 -14.88 -2.97
N ARG A 79 4.38 -15.13 -4.28
CA ARG A 79 5.66 -15.56 -4.83
C ARG A 79 6.67 -14.42 -4.76
N PRO A 80 7.99 -14.73 -4.67
CA PRO A 80 9.00 -13.70 -4.84
C PRO A 80 8.82 -12.97 -6.17
N HIS A 81 8.78 -11.64 -6.11
CA HIS A 81 8.52 -10.81 -7.29
C HIS A 81 9.08 -9.40 -7.10
N ARG A 82 9.17 -8.70 -8.22
CA ARG A 82 9.35 -7.24 -8.26
C ARG A 82 8.02 -6.64 -8.68
N ASP A 83 7.70 -5.48 -8.11
CA ASP A 83 6.45 -4.83 -8.45
C ASP A 83 6.49 -4.24 -9.86
N TYR A 84 5.36 -4.33 -10.55
CA TYR A 84 5.19 -3.68 -11.83
C TYR A 84 5.18 -2.16 -11.65
N ASN A 85 5.84 -1.43 -12.55
CA ASN A 85 5.89 0.02 -12.52
C ASN A 85 4.86 0.63 -13.49
N PRO A 86 3.68 1.06 -13.00
CA PRO A 86 2.67 1.68 -13.86
C PRO A 86 2.94 3.16 -14.14
N HIS A 87 3.93 3.77 -13.50
CA HIS A 87 4.16 5.22 -13.54
C HIS A 87 5.17 5.64 -14.60
N HIS A 88 5.87 4.70 -15.22
CA HIS A 88 6.90 4.95 -16.24
C HIS A 88 8.02 5.89 -15.76
N GLN A 89 8.28 5.91 -14.45
CA GLN A 89 9.36 6.66 -13.84
C GLN A 89 9.79 5.98 -12.53
N PRO A 90 11.00 6.26 -12.03
CA PRO A 90 11.43 5.73 -10.72
C PRO A 90 10.49 6.18 -9.61
N TYR A 91 10.15 5.25 -8.72
CA TYR A 91 9.29 5.54 -7.58
C TYR A 91 9.62 4.63 -6.40
N LYS A 92 9.15 5.02 -5.23
CA LYS A 92 9.15 4.19 -4.03
C LYS A 92 7.74 4.10 -3.48
N ARG A 93 7.49 3.09 -2.65
CA ARG A 93 6.17 2.81 -2.11
C ARG A 93 6.14 2.96 -0.62
N ILE A 94 5.14 3.67 -0.14
CA ILE A 94 4.76 3.69 1.27
C ILE A 94 3.64 2.67 1.43
N GLN A 95 3.84 1.68 2.29
CA GLN A 95 2.85 0.67 2.60
C GLN A 95 2.36 0.89 4.02
N ILE A 96 1.08 1.15 4.18
CA ILE A 96 0.46 1.40 5.49
C ILE A 96 -0.51 0.27 5.79
N PRO A 97 -0.19 -0.65 6.72
CA PRO A 97 -1.13 -1.67 7.13
C PRO A 97 -2.32 -1.05 7.86
N THR A 98 -3.53 -1.32 7.39
CA THR A 98 -4.77 -0.86 8.04
C THR A 98 -5.47 -1.98 8.79
N LYS A 99 -5.23 -3.23 8.40
CA LYS A 99 -5.74 -4.41 9.07
C LYS A 99 -4.77 -5.56 8.85
N VAL A 100 -4.14 -6.03 9.91
CA VAL A 100 -3.21 -7.17 9.87
C VAL A 100 -3.20 -7.86 11.23
N GLU A 101 -3.16 -9.19 11.24
CA GLU A 101 -3.01 -9.99 12.45
C GLU A 101 -1.63 -10.63 12.50
N ASP A 102 -1.28 -11.41 11.46
CA ASP A 102 0.00 -12.10 11.36
C ASP A 102 0.43 -12.11 9.90
N GLY A 103 1.42 -11.30 9.59
CA GLY A 103 1.94 -11.19 8.24
C GLY A 103 3.26 -10.45 8.19
N TYR A 104 3.99 -10.66 7.08
CA TYR A 104 5.30 -10.07 6.89
C TYR A 104 5.60 -9.83 5.40
N ILE A 105 6.54 -8.94 5.18
CA ILE A 105 7.25 -8.83 3.91
C ILE A 105 8.66 -9.38 4.09
N GLU A 106 9.13 -10.16 3.12
CA GLU A 106 10.48 -10.73 3.11
C GLU A 106 11.24 -10.25 1.88
N TRP A 107 12.46 -9.78 2.12
CA TRP A 107 13.40 -9.41 1.06
C TRP A 107 14.20 -10.64 0.67
N THR A 108 14.02 -11.14 -0.56
CA THR A 108 14.55 -12.44 -0.97
C THR A 108 16.07 -12.49 -1.03
N ALA A 109 16.72 -11.36 -1.33
CA ALA A 109 18.19 -11.29 -1.39
C ALA A 109 18.87 -11.54 -0.05
N THR A 110 18.25 -11.16 1.06
CA THR A 110 18.82 -11.26 2.41
C THR A 110 18.08 -12.22 3.32
N GLY A 111 16.84 -12.58 2.99
CA GLY A 111 15.94 -13.32 3.87
C GLY A 111 15.40 -12.51 5.03
N GLU A 112 15.68 -11.21 5.07
CA GLU A 112 15.17 -10.31 6.11
C GLU A 112 13.66 -10.19 6.01
N ARG A 113 12.96 -10.26 7.16
CA ARG A 113 11.51 -10.11 7.26
C ARG A 113 11.16 -8.90 8.11
N VAL A 114 10.13 -8.18 7.66
CA VAL A 114 9.49 -7.12 8.46
C VAL A 114 8.05 -7.55 8.70
N TYR A 115 7.72 -7.78 9.97
CA TYR A 115 6.35 -8.13 10.36
C TYR A 115 5.51 -6.86 10.43
N TRP A 116 4.38 -6.88 9.75
CA TRP A 116 3.51 -5.71 9.66
C TRP A 116 2.79 -5.43 10.98
N GLU A 117 2.70 -4.15 11.30
CA GLU A 117 1.92 -3.63 12.42
C GLU A 117 0.95 -2.57 11.90
N GLU A 118 -0.29 -2.59 12.37
CA GLU A 118 -1.29 -1.62 11.96
C GLU A 118 -0.83 -0.20 12.22
N GLY A 119 -0.96 0.66 11.21
CA GLY A 119 -0.60 2.07 11.29
C GLY A 119 0.89 2.36 11.18
N LYS A 120 1.75 1.34 11.15
CA LYS A 120 3.20 1.54 11.00
C LYS A 120 3.59 1.47 9.52
N PRO A 121 3.97 2.59 8.90
CA PRO A 121 4.33 2.58 7.49
C PRO A 121 5.69 1.92 7.26
N GLU A 122 5.80 1.21 6.13
CA GLU A 122 7.05 0.71 5.59
C GLU A 122 7.28 1.37 4.25
N ILE A 123 8.51 1.87 4.03
CA ILE A 123 8.88 2.50 2.78
C ILE A 123 9.95 1.65 2.11
N PHE A 124 9.72 1.28 0.86
CA PHE A 124 10.65 0.40 0.17
C PHE A 124 10.75 0.67 -1.33
N ASN A 125 11.86 0.20 -1.89
CA ASN A 125 12.09 0.19 -3.32
C ASN A 125 11.39 -1.02 -3.93
N VAL A 126 10.43 -0.76 -4.80
CA VAL A 126 9.62 -1.78 -5.46
C VAL A 126 10.40 -2.66 -6.43
N GLU A 127 11.58 -2.23 -6.85
CA GLU A 127 12.47 -3.00 -7.74
C GLU A 127 13.24 -4.10 -7.01
N GLU A 128 13.30 -4.05 -5.69
CA GLU A 128 13.88 -5.14 -4.91
C GLU A 128 12.90 -6.32 -4.85
N GLU A 129 13.42 -7.52 -5.14
CA GLU A 129 12.61 -8.73 -5.07
C GLU A 129 12.16 -9.01 -3.64
N HIS A 130 10.88 -9.24 -3.48
CA HIS A 130 10.24 -9.45 -2.19
C HIS A 130 9.04 -10.38 -2.31
N GLN A 131 8.58 -10.86 -1.16
CA GLN A 131 7.34 -11.61 -1.05
C GLN A 131 6.62 -11.22 0.22
N GLY A 132 5.29 -11.25 0.18
CA GLY A 132 4.46 -11.00 1.34
C GLY A 132 3.69 -12.24 1.76
N ALA A 133 3.40 -12.38 3.03
CA ALA A 133 2.61 -13.49 3.54
C ALA A 133 1.55 -13.00 4.53
N ASN A 134 0.34 -13.53 4.38
CA ASN A 134 -0.72 -13.41 5.35
C ASN A 134 -0.92 -14.79 6.00
N ASN A 135 -0.45 -14.95 7.22
CA ASN A 135 -0.51 -16.20 7.97
C ASN A 135 -1.74 -16.29 8.88
N SER A 136 -2.69 -15.36 8.72
CA SER A 136 -3.91 -15.34 9.52
C SER A 136 -5.12 -15.89 8.76
N ASN A 137 -6.21 -16.11 9.49
CA ASN A 137 -7.48 -16.58 8.93
C ASN A 137 -8.38 -15.44 8.44
N THR A 138 -7.92 -14.21 8.53
CA THR A 138 -8.64 -13.02 8.09
C THR A 138 -7.91 -12.35 6.94
N ARG A 139 -8.64 -11.57 6.14
CA ARG A 139 -8.01 -10.74 5.12
C ARG A 139 -7.15 -9.67 5.78
N MET A 140 -6.02 -9.36 5.18
CA MET A 140 -5.24 -8.20 5.58
C MET A 140 -5.39 -7.07 4.55
N GLU A 141 -5.35 -5.83 5.02
CA GLU A 141 -5.62 -4.66 4.19
C GLU A 141 -4.53 -3.62 4.34
N PHE A 142 -4.22 -2.96 3.22
CA PHE A 142 -3.15 -1.95 3.14
C PHE A 142 -3.58 -0.75 2.32
N LEU A 143 -3.10 0.41 2.73
CA LEU A 143 -3.04 1.58 1.85
C LEU A 143 -1.63 1.68 1.26
N TYR A 144 -1.54 1.74 -0.06
CA TYR A 144 -0.28 1.94 -0.78
C TYR A 144 -0.25 3.35 -1.34
N VAL A 145 0.85 4.06 -1.10
CA VAL A 145 1.09 5.38 -1.67
C VAL A 145 2.41 5.33 -2.44
N ASP A 146 2.32 5.42 -3.75
CA ASP A 146 3.49 5.47 -4.61
C ASP A 146 3.91 6.92 -4.79
N ILE A 147 5.18 7.20 -4.54
CA ILE A 147 5.73 8.56 -4.57
C ILE A 147 6.99 8.62 -5.44
N LYS A 148 7.28 9.80 -5.98
CA LYS A 148 8.52 10.03 -6.72
C LYS A 148 9.71 9.65 -5.83
N LEU A 149 10.73 9.06 -6.44
CA LEU A 149 11.88 8.49 -5.74
C LEU A 149 12.60 9.50 -4.85
N ASP A 150 12.65 10.76 -5.26
CA ASP A 150 13.33 11.86 -4.54
C ASP A 150 12.43 12.55 -3.49
N THR A 151 11.19 12.12 -3.32
CA THR A 151 10.31 12.68 -2.31
C THR A 151 10.83 12.38 -0.91
N ILE A 152 10.94 13.43 -0.09
CA ILE A 152 11.35 13.29 1.30
C ILE A 152 10.17 12.82 2.14
N VAL A 153 10.37 11.74 2.88
CA VAL A 153 9.37 11.21 3.82
C VAL A 153 9.93 11.32 5.22
N GLU A 154 9.22 12.01 6.08
CA GLU A 154 9.57 12.22 7.47
C GLU A 154 8.48 11.58 8.33
N TYR A 155 8.80 10.48 9.02
CA TYR A 155 7.81 9.74 9.80
C TYR A 155 8.29 9.32 11.20
N GLU A 156 9.35 9.94 11.66
CA GLU A 156 9.80 9.85 13.06
C GLU A 156 9.44 11.11 13.86
#